data_898e635e3e3aac527b418b50a925941b
#
_entry.id   898e635e3e3aac527b418b50a925941b
#
_cell.length_a   1.000
_cell.length_b   1.000
_cell.length_c   1.000
_cell.angle_alpha   90.00
_cell.angle_beta   90.00
_cell.angle_gamma   90.00
#
_symmetry.space_group_name_H-M   'P 1'
#
loop_
_entity.id
_entity.type
_entity.pdbx_description
1 polymer ?
#
loop_
_entity_poly.entity_id
_entity_poly.type
_entity_poly.pdbx_seq_one_letter_code
_entity_poly.pdbx_strand_id
1 'polypeptide(L)'
;MKTNILILLLGMVTSMSWAQNDITICHTPATEKFALFASNKSFNNEHQMPRAYVHVSEAGGEMITFACADGMKANAYVIMAEKKTNNWIFVFQEWWGLNDNIKKWSEDLFTEVGNVNVMALDMYDGKLATDRENAGKYMQAFKQDRGNAIVKGAMNYVGKNAKVGTVGWCFGGGQSLQAALTVGKQTVGCVMYYGMPEEDVNRLKTLNSDVLNIWATKDQWINKEVMDKFEVNMKAAGKKLTVYAYDADHGFANPSNAIFDEEAYKDSRAKTIAYFKSKF
;
A
#
# COMPACT_ATOMS: atom_id res chain seq x y z
N MET A 1 -66.34 7.54 55.40
CA MET A 1 -65.37 6.72 54.74
C MET A 1 -65.21 7.26 53.30
N LYS A 2 -64.11 7.94 53.00
CA LYS A 2 -63.82 8.48 51.63
C LYS A 2 -62.67 7.63 51.05
N THR A 3 -62.98 6.89 50.01
CA THR A 3 -62.07 6.02 49.30
C THR A 3 -61.37 6.86 48.20
N ASN A 4 -60.08 7.09 48.34
CA ASN A 4 -59.24 7.69 47.29
C ASN A 4 -58.76 6.64 46.30
N ILE A 5 -59.18 6.79 45.05
CA ILE A 5 -58.67 5.97 43.92
C ILE A 5 -57.46 6.70 43.34
N LEU A 6 -56.32 6.10 43.44
CA LEU A 6 -55.08 6.56 42.84
C LEU A 6 -54.94 5.95 41.40
N ILE A 7 -55.09 6.82 40.40
CA ILE A 7 -54.91 6.43 39.00
C ILE A 7 -53.40 6.56 38.65
N LEU A 8 -52.75 5.43 38.41
CA LEU A 8 -51.38 5.38 37.91
C LEU A 8 -51.41 5.54 36.39
N LEU A 9 -50.96 6.68 35.89
CA LEU A 9 -50.71 6.89 34.45
C LEU A 9 -49.34 6.29 34.10
N LEU A 10 -49.35 5.16 33.38
CA LEU A 10 -48.15 4.54 32.79
C LEU A 10 -47.84 5.26 31.48
N GLY A 11 -46.86 6.17 31.48
CA GLY A 11 -46.35 6.81 30.27
C GLY A 11 -45.49 5.83 29.44
N MET A 12 -46.03 5.38 28.32
CA MET A 12 -45.21 4.69 27.31
C MET A 12 -44.29 5.69 26.62
N VAL A 13 -43.00 5.64 26.92
CA VAL A 13 -41.96 6.30 26.14
C VAL A 13 -41.62 5.41 24.95
N THR A 14 -42.16 5.72 23.78
CA THR A 14 -41.75 5.10 22.52
C THR A 14 -40.43 5.72 22.09
N SER A 15 -39.33 4.99 22.29
CA SER A 15 -38.04 5.32 21.69
C SER A 15 -38.11 5.10 20.17
N MET A 16 -38.28 6.18 19.40
CA MET A 16 -38.01 6.13 17.96
C MET A 16 -36.51 5.95 17.75
N SER A 17 -36.09 4.72 17.45
CA SER A 17 -34.78 4.45 16.89
C SER A 17 -34.75 4.98 15.46
N TRP A 18 -34.03 6.06 15.24
CA TRP A 18 -33.68 6.49 13.89
C TRP A 18 -32.67 5.45 13.34
N ALA A 19 -33.15 4.60 12.44
CA ALA A 19 -32.25 3.82 11.60
C ALA A 19 -31.49 4.83 10.73
N GLN A 20 -30.22 5.10 11.06
CA GLN A 20 -29.31 5.74 10.15
C GLN A 20 -29.14 4.78 8.98
N ASN A 21 -29.80 5.06 7.87
CA ASN A 21 -29.47 4.45 6.59
C ASN A 21 -28.07 4.97 6.23
N ASP A 22 -27.06 4.20 6.56
CA ASP A 22 -25.73 4.37 5.97
C ASP A 22 -25.89 4.15 4.46
N ILE A 23 -26.00 5.25 3.71
CA ILE A 23 -25.87 5.21 2.27
C ILE A 23 -24.42 4.81 2.03
N THR A 24 -24.19 3.52 1.81
CA THR A 24 -22.93 3.01 1.33
C THR A 24 -22.75 3.54 -0.10
N ILE A 25 -22.13 4.72 -0.22
CA ILE A 25 -21.65 5.18 -1.52
C ILE A 25 -20.62 4.13 -1.93
N CYS A 26 -20.94 3.35 -2.97
CA CYS A 26 -20.00 2.38 -3.55
C CYS A 26 -18.79 3.14 -4.08
N HIS A 27 -17.79 3.35 -3.21
CA HIS A 27 -16.52 3.94 -3.59
C HIS A 27 -15.64 2.81 -4.13
N THR A 28 -15.40 2.80 -5.44
CA THR A 28 -14.43 1.86 -6.03
C THR A 28 -13.04 2.22 -5.52
N PRO A 29 -12.33 1.30 -4.85
CA PRO A 29 -10.97 1.56 -4.38
C PRO A 29 -10.06 2.08 -5.48
N ALA A 30 -9.18 3.02 -5.17
CA ALA A 30 -8.26 3.63 -6.13
C ALA A 30 -7.41 2.59 -6.87
N THR A 31 -6.98 1.55 -6.15
CA THR A 31 -6.20 0.44 -6.72
C THR A 31 -7.01 -0.45 -7.67
N GLU A 32 -8.31 -0.60 -7.45
CA GLU A 32 -9.19 -1.30 -8.40
C GLU A 32 -9.47 -0.44 -9.64
N LYS A 33 -9.55 0.90 -9.49
CA LYS A 33 -9.60 1.82 -10.65
C LYS A 33 -8.32 1.73 -11.48
N PHE A 34 -7.16 1.68 -10.82
CA PHE A 34 -5.87 1.51 -11.52
C PHE A 34 -5.81 0.18 -12.28
N ALA A 35 -6.37 -0.89 -11.73
CA ALA A 35 -6.42 -2.20 -12.39
C ALA A 35 -7.17 -2.20 -13.72
N LEU A 36 -8.09 -1.25 -13.94
CA LEU A 36 -8.79 -1.12 -15.22
C LEU A 36 -7.84 -0.74 -16.37
N PHE A 37 -6.72 -0.08 -16.09
CA PHE A 37 -5.72 0.26 -17.11
C PHE A 37 -5.05 -0.97 -17.73
N ALA A 38 -5.04 -2.12 -17.05
CA ALA A 38 -4.53 -3.37 -17.60
C ALA A 38 -5.26 -3.83 -18.87
N SER A 39 -6.47 -3.33 -19.15
CA SER A 39 -7.19 -3.55 -20.41
C SER A 39 -6.70 -2.65 -21.53
N ASN A 40 -5.90 -1.62 -21.23
CA ASN A 40 -5.43 -0.65 -22.22
C ASN A 40 -4.13 -1.14 -22.86
N LYS A 41 -4.13 -1.19 -24.21
CA LYS A 41 -2.97 -1.66 -24.98
C LYS A 41 -1.73 -0.77 -24.78
N SER A 42 -1.91 0.55 -24.64
CA SER A 42 -0.80 1.48 -24.37
C SER A 42 -0.18 1.20 -23.02
N PHE A 43 -1.00 1.06 -21.96
CA PHE A 43 -0.56 0.67 -20.63
C PHE A 43 0.28 -0.61 -20.66
N ASN A 44 -0.22 -1.64 -21.35
CA ASN A 44 0.50 -2.92 -21.46
C ASN A 44 1.83 -2.77 -22.22
N ASN A 45 1.91 -1.90 -23.23
CA ASN A 45 3.13 -1.70 -24.01
C ASN A 45 4.22 -0.96 -23.23
N GLU A 46 3.85 -0.07 -22.33
CA GLU A 46 4.79 0.65 -21.45
C GLU A 46 5.38 -0.24 -20.35
N HIS A 47 4.66 -1.30 -19.97
CA HIS A 47 5.11 -2.25 -18.94
C HIS A 47 5.83 -3.43 -19.58
N GLN A 48 7.14 -3.33 -19.72
CA GLN A 48 7.95 -4.42 -20.25
C GLN A 48 8.21 -5.48 -19.19
N MET A 49 8.37 -6.74 -19.65
CA MET A 49 8.75 -7.84 -18.76
C MET A 49 10.07 -7.52 -18.07
N PRO A 50 10.15 -7.68 -16.74
CA PRO A 50 11.41 -7.60 -16.03
C PRO A 50 12.42 -8.59 -16.61
N ARG A 51 13.68 -8.20 -16.65
CA ARG A 51 14.76 -9.15 -17.00
C ARG A 51 14.73 -10.32 -16.00
N ALA A 52 14.92 -11.54 -16.52
CA ALA A 52 14.99 -12.71 -15.68
C ALA A 52 16.17 -12.58 -14.70
N TYR A 53 15.87 -12.72 -13.43
CA TYR A 53 16.82 -12.66 -12.33
C TYR A 53 16.43 -13.72 -11.31
N VAL A 54 17.41 -14.40 -10.76
CA VAL A 54 17.24 -15.35 -9.65
C VAL A 54 17.88 -14.73 -8.42
N HIS A 55 17.05 -14.43 -7.42
CA HIS A 55 17.51 -13.87 -6.16
C HIS A 55 18.04 -14.96 -5.24
N VAL A 56 19.28 -14.80 -4.81
CA VAL A 56 19.87 -15.57 -3.72
C VAL A 56 20.09 -14.60 -2.57
N SER A 57 19.44 -14.86 -1.44
CA SER A 57 19.54 -13.97 -0.30
C SER A 57 20.92 -13.97 0.34
N GLU A 58 21.50 -12.79 0.50
CA GLU A 58 22.75 -12.58 1.25
C GLU A 58 22.43 -12.12 2.71
N ALA A 59 21.24 -11.61 2.96
CA ALA A 59 20.78 -11.09 4.24
C ALA A 59 19.94 -12.09 5.06
N GLY A 60 19.86 -13.35 4.64
CA GLY A 60 19.08 -14.40 5.33
C GLY A 60 17.57 -14.25 5.14
N GLY A 61 17.15 -13.64 4.03
CA GLY A 61 15.74 -13.51 3.71
C GLY A 61 15.10 -14.85 3.35
N GLU A 62 13.87 -15.06 3.80
CA GLU A 62 13.12 -16.30 3.60
C GLU A 62 11.64 -16.05 3.28
N MET A 63 11.02 -17.01 2.60
CA MET A 63 9.58 -17.01 2.39
C MET A 63 8.87 -17.57 3.61
N ILE A 64 7.90 -16.82 4.11
CA ILE A 64 7.04 -17.25 5.22
C ILE A 64 5.58 -17.29 4.78
N THR A 65 4.77 -18.00 5.56
CA THR A 65 3.31 -18.03 5.44
C THR A 65 2.68 -17.65 6.79
N PHE A 66 1.66 -16.78 6.75
CA PHE A 66 0.95 -16.33 7.95
C PHE A 66 -0.57 -16.34 7.75
N ALA A 67 -1.32 -16.37 8.85
CA ALA A 67 -2.78 -16.39 8.84
C ALA A 67 -3.34 -14.98 8.64
N CYS A 68 -4.43 -14.86 7.88
CA CYS A 68 -5.22 -13.65 7.69
C CYS A 68 -6.58 -13.75 8.36
N ALA A 69 -7.20 -12.61 8.67
CA ALA A 69 -8.49 -12.55 9.36
C ALA A 69 -9.68 -13.07 8.51
N ASP A 70 -9.50 -13.14 7.18
CA ASP A 70 -10.47 -13.72 6.23
C ASP A 70 -10.47 -15.24 6.18
N GLY A 71 -9.69 -15.90 7.06
CA GLY A 71 -9.55 -17.35 7.12
C GLY A 71 -8.54 -17.93 6.12
N MET A 72 -7.98 -17.12 5.23
CA MET A 72 -6.94 -17.53 4.28
C MET A 72 -5.54 -17.40 4.88
N LYS A 73 -4.55 -17.98 4.22
CA LYS A 73 -3.14 -17.71 4.47
C LYS A 73 -2.61 -16.73 3.45
N ALA A 74 -1.56 -16.00 3.80
CA ALA A 74 -0.81 -15.16 2.90
C ALA A 74 0.68 -15.47 3.00
N ASN A 75 1.45 -15.12 1.98
CA ASN A 75 2.89 -15.30 1.93
C ASN A 75 3.60 -13.95 1.97
N ALA A 76 4.84 -13.96 2.44
CA ALA A 76 5.74 -12.82 2.35
C ALA A 76 7.19 -13.30 2.29
N TYR A 77 8.05 -12.48 1.72
CA TYR A 77 9.50 -12.59 1.85
C TYR A 77 9.94 -11.70 3.01
N VAL A 78 10.60 -12.26 4.01
CA VAL A 78 10.97 -11.57 5.24
C VAL A 78 12.47 -11.59 5.47
N ILE A 79 13.03 -10.45 5.87
CA ILE A 79 14.41 -10.30 6.30
C ILE A 79 14.38 -9.75 7.72
N MET A 80 14.98 -10.47 8.65
CA MET A 80 15.00 -10.10 10.07
C MET A 80 16.31 -9.41 10.43
N ALA A 81 16.23 -8.29 11.15
CA ALA A 81 17.41 -7.63 11.68
C ALA A 81 18.14 -8.53 12.69
N GLU A 82 19.46 -8.51 12.65
CA GLU A 82 20.30 -9.27 13.60
C GLU A 82 20.00 -8.87 15.05
N LYS A 83 19.83 -7.57 15.31
CA LYS A 83 19.41 -7.04 16.60
C LYS A 83 17.91 -6.88 16.63
N LYS A 84 17.29 -7.40 17.69
CA LYS A 84 15.84 -7.27 17.87
C LYS A 84 15.39 -5.83 17.77
N THR A 85 14.48 -5.55 16.84
CA THR A 85 13.87 -4.24 16.64
C THR A 85 12.37 -4.38 16.39
N ASN A 86 11.61 -3.33 16.66
CA ASN A 86 10.19 -3.22 16.31
C ASN A 86 9.98 -2.40 15.01
N ASN A 87 11.05 -2.00 14.34
CA ASN A 87 10.99 -1.26 13.09
C ASN A 87 10.77 -2.21 11.93
N TRP A 88 9.78 -1.93 11.08
CA TRP A 88 9.41 -2.75 9.93
C TRP A 88 9.20 -1.89 8.69
N ILE A 89 9.63 -2.40 7.54
CA ILE A 89 9.24 -1.86 6.24
C ILE A 89 8.43 -2.93 5.52
N PHE A 90 7.18 -2.60 5.19
CA PHE A 90 6.35 -3.41 4.31
C PHE A 90 6.57 -2.97 2.87
N VAL A 91 6.93 -3.93 2.02
CA VAL A 91 7.24 -3.73 0.59
C VAL A 91 6.12 -4.30 -0.25
N PHE A 92 5.67 -3.54 -1.25
CA PHE A 92 4.58 -3.91 -2.15
C PHE A 92 5.08 -4.02 -3.58
N GLN A 93 4.82 -5.17 -4.17
CA GLN A 93 5.21 -5.57 -5.50
C GLN A 93 4.56 -4.71 -6.60
N GLU A 94 5.22 -4.64 -7.74
CA GLU A 94 4.58 -4.18 -8.97
C GLU A 94 3.52 -5.19 -9.46
N TRP A 95 2.90 -4.96 -10.60
CA TRP A 95 1.86 -5.83 -11.16
C TRP A 95 2.32 -7.23 -11.57
N TRP A 96 3.63 -7.49 -11.53
CA TRP A 96 4.25 -8.79 -11.86
C TRP A 96 4.11 -9.86 -10.76
N GLY A 97 3.77 -9.49 -9.56
CA GLY A 97 3.80 -10.37 -8.38
C GLY A 97 5.08 -10.23 -7.57
N LEU A 98 5.17 -10.96 -6.46
CA LEU A 98 6.34 -10.98 -5.57
C LEU A 98 7.49 -11.77 -6.22
N ASN A 99 8.11 -11.17 -7.22
CA ASN A 99 9.22 -11.75 -7.98
C ASN A 99 10.58 -11.49 -7.31
N ASP A 100 11.62 -12.06 -7.89
CA ASP A 100 12.98 -11.98 -7.34
C ASP A 100 13.57 -10.56 -7.39
N ASN A 101 13.13 -9.69 -8.28
CA ASN A 101 13.50 -8.27 -8.27
C ASN A 101 12.99 -7.56 -7.01
N ILE A 102 11.74 -7.84 -6.60
CA ILE A 102 11.16 -7.28 -5.37
C ILE A 102 11.90 -7.79 -4.12
N LYS A 103 12.28 -9.07 -4.10
CA LYS A 103 13.10 -9.63 -3.01
C LYS A 103 14.45 -8.92 -2.92
N LYS A 104 15.11 -8.70 -4.07
CA LYS A 104 16.37 -7.94 -4.11
C LYS A 104 16.18 -6.51 -3.58
N TRP A 105 15.16 -5.78 -4.01
CA TRP A 105 14.89 -4.44 -3.51
C TRP A 105 14.60 -4.42 -2.01
N SER A 106 13.99 -5.47 -1.50
CA SER A 106 13.76 -5.64 -0.06
C SER A 106 15.06 -5.80 0.72
N GLU A 107 16.02 -6.56 0.19
CA GLU A 107 17.37 -6.67 0.78
C GLU A 107 18.17 -5.38 0.69
N ASP A 108 18.06 -4.69 -0.43
CA ASP A 108 18.70 -3.40 -0.60
C ASP A 108 18.16 -2.37 0.43
N LEU A 109 16.84 -2.32 0.65
CA LEU A 109 16.22 -1.50 1.70
C LEU A 109 16.68 -1.89 3.10
N PHE A 110 16.70 -3.19 3.39
CA PHE A 110 17.18 -3.73 4.65
C PHE A 110 18.61 -3.27 4.96
N THR A 111 19.50 -3.44 3.98
CA THR A 111 20.93 -3.11 4.12
C THR A 111 21.15 -1.61 4.28
N GLU A 112 20.48 -0.79 3.45
CA GLU A 112 20.73 0.65 3.39
C GLU A 112 20.04 1.43 4.50
N VAL A 113 18.82 1.03 4.90
CA VAL A 113 18.13 1.67 6.04
C VAL A 113 18.79 1.28 7.36
N GLY A 114 19.09 -0.01 7.52
CA GLY A 114 19.71 -0.57 8.73
C GLY A 114 18.76 -0.59 9.94
N ASN A 115 18.98 -1.51 10.85
CA ASN A 115 18.19 -1.69 12.09
C ASN A 115 16.66 -1.74 11.87
N VAL A 116 16.23 -2.36 10.78
CA VAL A 116 14.82 -2.59 10.42
C VAL A 116 14.62 -4.05 10.03
N ASN A 117 13.42 -4.58 10.23
CA ASN A 117 12.97 -5.80 9.54
C ASN A 117 12.28 -5.39 8.24
N VAL A 118 12.38 -6.20 7.21
CA VAL A 118 11.69 -5.94 5.92
C VAL A 118 10.77 -7.12 5.59
N MET A 119 9.56 -6.82 5.14
CA MET A 119 8.56 -7.80 4.78
C MET A 119 7.92 -7.43 3.44
N ALA A 120 8.29 -8.14 2.38
CA ALA A 120 7.64 -7.99 1.08
C ALA A 120 6.40 -8.88 1.01
N LEU A 121 5.24 -8.26 0.95
CA LEU A 121 3.94 -8.95 0.99
C LEU A 121 3.56 -9.45 -0.40
N ASP A 122 3.14 -10.71 -0.47
CA ASP A 122 2.58 -11.29 -1.70
C ASP A 122 1.10 -10.92 -1.83
N MET A 123 0.82 -9.96 -2.71
CA MET A 123 -0.53 -9.44 -2.93
C MET A 123 -1.35 -10.30 -3.90
N TYR A 124 -0.75 -11.35 -4.50
CA TYR A 124 -1.40 -12.18 -5.51
C TYR A 124 -1.52 -13.67 -5.11
N ASP A 125 -1.36 -13.98 -3.81
CA ASP A 125 -1.52 -15.33 -3.28
C ASP A 125 -0.67 -16.38 -4.03
N GLY A 126 0.62 -16.09 -4.22
CA GLY A 126 1.61 -16.97 -4.86
C GLY A 126 1.68 -16.87 -6.38
N LYS A 127 0.88 -16.02 -7.02
CA LYS A 127 0.88 -15.90 -8.47
C LYS A 127 2.00 -14.96 -8.93
N LEU A 128 2.80 -15.45 -9.87
CA LEU A 128 3.82 -14.67 -10.59
C LEU A 128 3.45 -14.57 -12.05
N ALA A 129 3.44 -13.37 -12.59
CA ALA A 129 3.16 -13.16 -14.00
C ALA A 129 4.42 -13.42 -14.82
N THR A 130 4.29 -14.26 -15.83
CA THR A 130 5.35 -14.61 -16.79
C THR A 130 5.22 -13.86 -18.11
N ASP A 131 4.14 -13.09 -18.25
CA ASP A 131 3.82 -12.23 -19.39
C ASP A 131 2.87 -11.11 -18.97
N ARG A 132 2.66 -10.13 -19.86
CA ARG A 132 1.80 -8.97 -19.62
C ARG A 132 0.32 -9.33 -19.48
N GLU A 133 -0.13 -10.34 -20.21
CA GLU A 133 -1.53 -10.78 -20.15
C GLU A 133 -1.86 -11.33 -18.77
N ASN A 134 -0.99 -12.18 -18.21
CA ASN A 134 -1.14 -12.71 -16.86
C ASN A 134 -0.99 -11.61 -15.80
N ALA A 135 -0.05 -10.67 -15.96
CA ALA A 135 0.08 -9.53 -15.05
C ALA A 135 -1.21 -8.70 -15.01
N GLY A 136 -1.77 -8.39 -16.19
CA GLY A 136 -3.04 -7.69 -16.30
C GLY A 136 -4.20 -8.45 -15.66
N LYS A 137 -4.31 -9.77 -15.91
CA LYS A 137 -5.33 -10.64 -15.29
C LYS A 137 -5.22 -10.66 -13.77
N TYR A 138 -4.02 -10.77 -13.21
CA TYR A 138 -3.82 -10.81 -11.75
C TYR A 138 -4.15 -9.47 -11.11
N MET A 139 -3.73 -8.36 -11.73
CA MET A 139 -4.05 -7.03 -11.25
C MET A 139 -5.56 -6.75 -11.29
N GLN A 140 -6.27 -7.15 -12.37
CA GLN A 140 -7.74 -7.00 -12.47
C GLN A 140 -8.52 -7.91 -11.51
N ALA A 141 -7.98 -9.09 -11.20
CA ALA A 141 -8.60 -10.03 -10.26
C ALA A 141 -8.37 -9.63 -8.81
N PHE A 142 -7.41 -8.74 -8.54
CA PHE A 142 -7.10 -8.27 -7.19
C PHE A 142 -8.28 -7.52 -6.58
N LYS A 143 -8.57 -7.81 -5.31
CA LYS A 143 -9.57 -7.11 -4.50
C LYS A 143 -8.92 -6.43 -3.31
N GLN A 144 -9.24 -5.16 -3.09
CA GLN A 144 -8.65 -4.39 -2.00
C GLN A 144 -8.95 -5.00 -0.63
N ASP A 145 -10.09 -5.65 -0.45
CA ASP A 145 -10.41 -6.36 0.80
C ASP A 145 -9.44 -7.49 1.10
N ARG A 146 -9.00 -8.24 0.06
CA ARG A 146 -7.95 -9.26 0.20
C ARG A 146 -6.62 -8.62 0.56
N GLY A 147 -6.25 -7.52 -0.09
CA GLY A 147 -5.05 -6.76 0.25
C GLY A 147 -5.06 -6.28 1.71
N ASN A 148 -6.19 -5.75 2.16
CA ASN A 148 -6.38 -5.33 3.56
C ASN A 148 -6.27 -6.51 4.53
N ALA A 149 -6.79 -7.69 4.17
CA ALA A 149 -6.69 -8.90 5.00
C ALA A 149 -5.23 -9.38 5.12
N ILE A 150 -4.45 -9.33 4.02
CA ILE A 150 -3.01 -9.65 4.00
C ILE A 150 -2.25 -8.68 4.93
N VAL A 151 -2.48 -7.37 4.79
CA VAL A 151 -1.83 -6.35 5.64
C VAL A 151 -2.17 -6.54 7.11
N LYS A 152 -3.44 -6.79 7.46
CA LYS A 152 -3.85 -7.08 8.85
C LYS A 152 -3.20 -8.37 9.37
N GLY A 153 -3.09 -9.41 8.55
CA GLY A 153 -2.36 -10.63 8.89
C GLY A 153 -0.88 -10.36 9.18
N ALA A 154 -0.22 -9.56 8.33
CA ALA A 154 1.15 -9.11 8.53
C ALA A 154 1.29 -8.31 9.84
N MET A 155 0.34 -7.44 10.17
CA MET A 155 0.32 -6.69 11.44
C MET A 155 0.21 -7.61 12.66
N ASN A 156 -0.58 -8.67 12.57
CA ASN A 156 -0.64 -9.69 13.63
C ASN A 156 0.69 -10.42 13.79
N TYR A 157 1.38 -10.72 12.69
CA TYR A 157 2.71 -11.35 12.71
C TYR A 157 3.77 -10.46 13.34
N VAL A 158 3.85 -9.17 12.95
CA VAL A 158 4.88 -8.25 13.48
C VAL A 158 4.56 -7.73 14.89
N GLY A 159 3.31 -7.81 15.29
CA GLY A 159 2.85 -7.51 16.65
C GLY A 159 2.53 -6.04 16.91
N LYS A 160 1.89 -5.81 18.06
CA LYS A 160 1.28 -4.52 18.44
C LYS A 160 2.27 -3.37 18.70
N ASN A 161 3.54 -3.66 18.89
CA ASN A 161 4.57 -2.66 19.16
C ASN A 161 5.37 -2.28 17.89
N ALA A 162 5.04 -2.87 16.75
CA ALA A 162 5.73 -2.58 15.50
C ALA A 162 5.51 -1.12 15.07
N LYS A 163 6.58 -0.50 14.56
CA LYS A 163 6.56 0.75 13.81
C LYS A 163 6.72 0.38 12.35
N VAL A 164 5.74 0.69 11.52
CA VAL A 164 5.67 0.20 10.14
C VAL A 164 5.79 1.36 9.16
N GLY A 165 6.83 1.33 8.34
CA GLY A 165 6.93 2.08 7.09
C GLY A 165 6.40 1.24 5.94
N THR A 166 5.82 1.88 4.92
CA THR A 166 5.33 1.19 3.71
C THR A 166 6.00 1.74 2.47
N VAL A 167 6.31 0.89 1.49
CA VAL A 167 6.86 1.32 0.20
C VAL A 167 6.41 0.37 -0.91
N GLY A 168 6.18 0.92 -2.10
CA GLY A 168 5.84 0.13 -3.27
C GLY A 168 5.92 0.93 -4.56
N TRP A 169 5.88 0.22 -5.68
CA TRP A 169 6.06 0.75 -7.03
C TRP A 169 4.87 0.39 -7.91
N CYS A 170 4.41 1.29 -8.76
CA CYS A 170 3.30 1.05 -9.67
C CYS A 170 2.02 0.63 -8.92
N PHE A 171 1.47 -0.56 -9.20
CA PHE A 171 0.40 -1.18 -8.41
C PHE A 171 0.73 -1.16 -6.90
N GLY A 172 1.96 -1.56 -6.56
CA GLY A 172 2.45 -1.54 -5.18
C GLY A 172 2.56 -0.16 -4.57
N GLY A 173 2.77 0.89 -5.37
CA GLY A 173 2.76 2.27 -4.89
C GLY A 173 1.40 2.67 -4.33
N GLY A 174 0.33 2.31 -5.03
CA GLY A 174 -1.04 2.45 -4.52
C GLY A 174 -1.29 1.57 -3.29
N GLN A 175 -0.80 0.32 -3.29
CA GLN A 175 -0.93 -0.60 -2.15
C GLN A 175 -0.16 -0.10 -0.91
N SER A 176 0.97 0.60 -1.08
CA SER A 176 1.70 1.22 0.01
C SER A 176 0.82 2.21 0.79
N LEU A 177 0.08 3.09 0.08
CA LEU A 177 -0.85 4.02 0.72
C LEU A 177 -2.03 3.29 1.37
N GLN A 178 -2.63 2.30 0.70
CA GLN A 178 -3.73 1.51 1.25
C GLN A 178 -3.29 0.75 2.52
N ALA A 179 -2.06 0.23 2.51
CA ALA A 179 -1.47 -0.42 3.67
C ALA A 179 -1.23 0.57 4.82
N ALA A 180 -0.69 1.75 4.54
CA ALA A 180 -0.50 2.79 5.54
C ALA A 180 -1.82 3.18 6.24
N LEU A 181 -2.91 3.28 5.46
CA LEU A 181 -4.26 3.50 6.00
C LEU A 181 -4.75 2.32 6.87
N THR A 182 -4.46 1.08 6.44
CA THR A 182 -4.89 -0.16 7.12
C THR A 182 -4.09 -0.41 8.41
N VAL A 183 -2.79 -0.16 8.40
CA VAL A 183 -1.88 -0.27 9.56
C VAL A 183 -2.28 0.73 10.67
N GLY A 184 -2.77 1.91 10.29
CA GLY A 184 -3.29 2.89 11.20
C GLY A 184 -2.21 3.50 12.12
N LYS A 185 -2.41 3.45 13.43
CA LYS A 185 -1.53 4.14 14.42
C LYS A 185 -0.08 3.64 14.46
N GLN A 186 0.18 2.46 13.96
CA GLN A 186 1.54 1.90 13.90
C GLN A 186 2.32 2.36 12.65
N THR A 187 1.64 3.04 11.69
CA THR A 187 2.30 3.59 10.51
C THR A 187 3.16 4.78 10.88
N VAL A 188 4.44 4.74 10.52
CA VAL A 188 5.40 5.82 10.77
C VAL A 188 5.80 6.56 9.49
N GLY A 189 5.57 5.98 8.33
CA GLY A 189 5.89 6.56 7.03
C GLY A 189 5.28 5.78 5.87
N CYS A 190 5.01 6.47 4.76
CA CYS A 190 4.50 5.88 3.53
C CYS A 190 5.28 6.43 2.33
N VAL A 191 5.83 5.55 1.50
CA VAL A 191 6.51 5.91 0.25
C VAL A 191 5.75 5.29 -0.92
N MET A 192 5.40 6.13 -1.89
CA MET A 192 4.71 5.73 -3.10
C MET A 192 5.57 6.07 -4.31
N TYR A 193 5.89 5.10 -5.14
CA TYR A 193 6.48 5.33 -6.45
C TYR A 193 5.40 5.19 -7.51
N TYR A 194 5.11 6.29 -8.22
CA TYR A 194 4.15 6.36 -9.34
C TYR A 194 2.91 5.46 -9.16
N GLY A 195 2.36 5.44 -7.95
CA GLY A 195 1.18 4.64 -7.61
C GLY A 195 -0.11 5.45 -7.60
N MET A 196 -1.24 4.80 -7.88
CA MET A 196 -2.55 5.43 -7.83
C MET A 196 -2.91 5.85 -6.40
N PRO A 197 -3.13 7.15 -6.13
CA PRO A 197 -3.44 7.63 -4.79
C PRO A 197 -4.90 7.37 -4.39
N GLU A 198 -5.15 7.40 -3.09
CA GLU A 198 -6.50 7.42 -2.51
C GLU A 198 -7.18 8.76 -2.79
N GLU A 199 -8.45 8.72 -3.20
CA GLU A 199 -9.24 9.91 -3.52
C GLU A 199 -10.20 10.33 -2.41
N ASP A 200 -10.58 9.42 -1.51
CA ASP A 200 -11.50 9.71 -0.42
C ASP A 200 -10.79 10.46 0.71
N VAL A 201 -11.13 11.74 0.84
CA VAL A 201 -10.58 12.62 1.88
C VAL A 201 -10.87 12.09 3.29
N ASN A 202 -12.00 11.43 3.51
CA ASN A 202 -12.32 10.88 4.84
C ASN A 202 -11.44 9.70 5.19
N ARG A 203 -11.09 8.86 4.20
CA ARG A 203 -10.10 7.81 4.38
C ARG A 203 -8.72 8.41 4.61
N LEU A 204 -8.31 9.41 3.82
CA LEU A 204 -7.02 10.09 4.01
C LEU A 204 -6.90 10.73 5.40
N LYS A 205 -7.98 11.24 6.00
CA LYS A 205 -7.97 11.76 7.39
C LYS A 205 -7.55 10.71 8.41
N THR A 206 -7.75 9.43 8.14
CA THR A 206 -7.35 8.33 9.05
C THR A 206 -5.87 7.98 8.98
N LEU A 207 -5.14 8.48 7.98
CA LEU A 207 -3.70 8.25 7.84
C LEU A 207 -2.93 8.79 9.06
N ASN A 208 -2.02 8.01 9.62
CA ASN A 208 -1.24 8.38 10.80
C ASN A 208 0.22 8.76 10.51
N SER A 209 0.61 8.77 9.23
CA SER A 209 1.93 9.21 8.79
C SER A 209 1.84 10.33 7.75
N ASP A 210 2.98 10.92 7.43
CA ASP A 210 3.16 11.66 6.19
C ASP A 210 3.38 10.69 5.00
N VAL A 211 3.29 11.23 3.80
CA VAL A 211 3.53 10.50 2.55
C VAL A 211 4.67 11.15 1.78
N LEU A 212 5.61 10.33 1.33
CA LEU A 212 6.60 10.66 0.32
C LEU A 212 6.14 10.06 -1.01
N ASN A 213 5.86 10.90 -2.00
CA ASN A 213 5.48 10.47 -3.34
C ASN A 213 6.62 10.75 -4.32
N ILE A 214 7.02 9.72 -5.04
CA ILE A 214 7.98 9.74 -6.15
C ILE A 214 7.16 9.69 -7.44
N TRP A 215 7.07 10.82 -8.12
CA TRP A 215 6.22 10.98 -9.30
C TRP A 215 7.03 11.08 -10.59
N ALA A 216 6.61 10.34 -11.61
CA ALA A 216 7.13 10.39 -12.97
C ALA A 216 6.25 11.36 -13.78
N THR A 217 6.81 12.48 -14.26
CA THR A 217 6.01 13.55 -14.88
C THR A 217 5.53 13.22 -16.30
N LYS A 218 6.14 12.23 -16.96
CA LYS A 218 5.73 11.72 -18.28
C LYS A 218 4.70 10.59 -18.17
N ASP A 219 4.34 10.17 -16.95
CA ASP A 219 3.35 9.14 -16.71
C ASP A 219 1.96 9.56 -17.24
N GLN A 220 1.41 8.78 -18.15
CA GLN A 220 0.10 9.04 -18.75
C GLN A 220 -1.06 8.63 -17.82
N TRP A 221 -0.79 7.76 -16.84
CA TRP A 221 -1.78 7.14 -15.96
C TRP A 221 -1.86 7.85 -14.61
N ILE A 222 -0.70 8.08 -13.98
CA ILE A 222 -0.55 8.90 -12.77
C ILE A 222 -0.06 10.28 -13.21
N ASN A 223 -0.86 10.91 -14.06
CA ASN A 223 -0.56 12.19 -14.69
C ASN A 223 -0.71 13.38 -13.72
N LYS A 224 -0.45 14.58 -14.25
CA LYS A 224 -0.52 15.81 -13.45
C LYS A 224 -1.89 16.02 -12.80
N GLU A 225 -2.99 15.71 -13.48
CA GLU A 225 -4.34 15.89 -12.95
C GLU A 225 -4.58 15.00 -11.72
N VAL A 226 -4.15 13.73 -11.79
CA VAL A 226 -4.21 12.79 -10.67
C VAL A 226 -3.39 13.30 -9.50
N MET A 227 -2.20 13.84 -9.76
CA MET A 227 -1.31 14.35 -8.71
C MET A 227 -1.82 15.64 -8.08
N ASP A 228 -2.29 16.60 -8.88
CA ASP A 228 -2.89 17.85 -8.38
C ASP A 228 -4.09 17.53 -7.46
N LYS A 229 -4.95 16.57 -7.86
CA LYS A 229 -6.08 16.12 -7.05
C LYS A 229 -5.61 15.46 -5.74
N PHE A 230 -4.55 14.66 -5.79
CA PHE A 230 -3.99 14.04 -4.59
C PHE A 230 -3.45 15.08 -3.61
N GLU A 231 -2.73 16.10 -4.08
CA GLU A 231 -2.24 17.21 -3.25
C GLU A 231 -3.39 17.97 -2.58
N VAL A 232 -4.45 18.28 -3.34
CA VAL A 232 -5.66 18.92 -2.80
C VAL A 232 -6.32 18.06 -1.74
N ASN A 233 -6.47 16.76 -1.99
CA ASN A 233 -7.11 15.83 -1.06
C ASN A 233 -6.28 15.65 0.23
N MET A 234 -4.96 15.53 0.13
CA MET A 234 -4.06 15.41 1.28
C MET A 234 -4.11 16.68 2.14
N LYS A 235 -4.11 17.85 1.50
CA LYS A 235 -4.29 19.13 2.19
C LYS A 235 -5.64 19.22 2.90
N ALA A 236 -6.74 18.83 2.23
CA ALA A 236 -8.09 18.80 2.81
C ALA A 236 -8.20 17.80 3.96
N ALA A 237 -7.43 16.70 3.91
CA ALA A 237 -7.34 15.73 5.00
C ALA A 237 -6.44 16.19 6.17
N GLY A 238 -5.72 17.32 6.02
CA GLY A 238 -4.76 17.81 7.01
C GLY A 238 -3.52 16.91 7.13
N LYS A 239 -3.13 16.25 6.03
CA LYS A 239 -2.00 15.32 6.00
C LYS A 239 -0.84 15.89 5.19
N LYS A 240 0.39 15.60 5.63
CA LYS A 240 1.59 16.05 4.95
C LYS A 240 1.89 15.15 3.76
N LEU A 241 2.07 15.75 2.59
CA LEU A 241 2.55 15.11 1.36
C LEU A 241 3.84 15.82 0.93
N THR A 242 4.86 15.03 0.63
CA THR A 242 6.08 15.50 -0.04
C THR A 242 6.15 14.84 -1.40
N VAL A 243 6.24 15.62 -2.47
CA VAL A 243 6.32 15.11 -3.84
C VAL A 243 7.70 15.42 -4.40
N TYR A 244 8.37 14.40 -4.93
CA TYR A 244 9.54 14.54 -5.78
C TYR A 244 9.16 14.15 -7.21
N ALA A 245 9.20 15.13 -8.11
CA ALA A 245 8.85 14.97 -9.51
C ALA A 245 10.12 14.73 -10.35
N TYR A 246 10.06 13.71 -11.20
CA TYR A 246 11.17 13.33 -12.11
C TYR A 246 10.66 13.39 -13.54
N ASP A 247 11.46 13.98 -14.44
CA ASP A 247 11.18 14.02 -15.89
C ASP A 247 11.40 12.64 -16.53
N ALA A 248 10.62 11.66 -16.10
CA ALA A 248 10.75 10.25 -16.43
C ALA A 248 9.37 9.60 -16.70
N ASP A 249 9.40 8.43 -17.30
CA ASP A 249 8.22 7.62 -17.60
C ASP A 249 7.79 6.76 -16.41
N HIS A 250 6.55 6.23 -16.45
CA HIS A 250 6.04 5.28 -15.46
C HIS A 250 6.96 4.04 -15.35
N GLY A 251 7.43 3.71 -14.14
CA GLY A 251 8.33 2.56 -13.93
C GLY A 251 9.81 2.87 -14.10
N PHE A 252 10.21 4.15 -14.18
CA PHE A 252 11.60 4.58 -14.34
C PHE A 252 12.56 4.02 -13.28
N ALA A 253 12.06 3.77 -12.06
CA ALA A 253 12.88 3.29 -10.95
C ALA A 253 13.07 1.77 -10.92
N ASN A 254 12.66 1.05 -11.98
CA ASN A 254 12.86 -0.39 -12.10
C ASN A 254 14.08 -0.72 -12.96
N PRO A 255 15.24 -1.18 -12.39
CA PRO A 255 16.44 -1.48 -13.15
C PRO A 255 16.29 -2.62 -14.19
N SER A 256 15.22 -3.41 -14.08
CA SER A 256 14.92 -4.47 -15.04
C SER A 256 14.08 -3.99 -16.23
N ASN A 257 13.60 -2.73 -16.21
CA ASN A 257 12.81 -2.14 -17.27
C ASN A 257 13.69 -1.45 -18.32
N ALA A 258 13.26 -1.43 -19.60
CA ALA A 258 13.97 -0.74 -20.67
C ALA A 258 13.94 0.79 -20.55
N ILE A 259 12.93 1.33 -19.84
CA ILE A 259 12.78 2.77 -19.55
C ILE A 259 13.45 3.20 -18.25
N PHE A 260 14.32 2.37 -17.69
CA PHE A 260 15.06 2.65 -16.47
C PHE A 260 15.88 3.93 -16.61
N ASP A 261 15.67 4.87 -15.71
CA ASP A 261 16.44 6.09 -15.57
C ASP A 261 17.34 5.99 -14.34
N GLU A 262 18.62 5.75 -14.57
CA GLU A 262 19.60 5.48 -13.51
C GLU A 262 19.79 6.69 -12.58
N GLU A 263 19.76 7.91 -13.11
CA GLU A 263 19.95 9.13 -12.32
C GLU A 263 18.73 9.39 -11.41
N ALA A 264 17.54 9.38 -12.00
CA ALA A 264 16.28 9.52 -11.25
C ALA A 264 16.10 8.40 -10.22
N TYR A 265 16.49 7.16 -10.56
CA TYR A 265 16.47 6.03 -9.63
C TYR A 265 17.39 6.26 -8.43
N LYS A 266 18.67 6.63 -8.66
CA LYS A 266 19.64 6.86 -7.58
C LYS A 266 19.17 7.96 -6.63
N ASP A 267 18.69 9.07 -7.18
CA ASP A 267 18.22 10.19 -6.38
C ASP A 267 16.94 9.85 -5.61
N SER A 268 15.92 9.27 -6.26
CA SER A 268 14.67 8.87 -5.60
C SER A 268 14.89 7.82 -4.52
N ARG A 269 15.82 6.87 -4.76
CA ARG A 269 16.22 5.87 -3.79
C ARG A 269 16.89 6.50 -2.57
N ALA A 270 17.86 7.41 -2.79
CA ALA A 270 18.53 8.12 -1.69
C ALA A 270 17.51 8.86 -0.80
N LYS A 271 16.51 9.52 -1.41
CA LYS A 271 15.41 10.19 -0.70
C LYS A 271 14.55 9.20 0.10
N THR A 272 14.24 8.05 -0.47
CA THR A 272 13.49 6.97 0.21
C THR A 272 14.26 6.44 1.43
N ILE A 273 15.55 6.17 1.28
CA ILE A 273 16.40 5.70 2.37
C ILE A 273 16.50 6.76 3.47
N ALA A 274 16.78 8.02 3.11
CA ALA A 274 16.83 9.12 4.07
C ALA A 274 15.48 9.30 4.81
N TYR A 275 14.37 9.17 4.09
CA TYR A 275 13.03 9.23 4.67
C TYR A 275 12.85 8.13 5.73
N PHE A 276 13.10 6.87 5.42
CA PHE A 276 12.95 5.80 6.39
C PHE A 276 13.92 5.92 7.57
N LYS A 277 15.18 6.31 7.35
CA LYS A 277 16.12 6.59 8.46
C LYS A 277 15.63 7.68 9.40
N SER A 278 14.82 8.61 8.92
CA SER A 278 14.21 9.65 9.77
C SER A 278 13.00 9.16 10.57
N LYS A 279 12.47 7.96 10.27
CA LYS A 279 11.27 7.39 10.91
C LYS A 279 11.59 6.35 11.98
N PHE A 280 12.74 5.74 11.90
CA PHE A 280 13.19 4.67 12.78
C PHE A 280 14.35 5.09 13.67
#